data_697575c2e036ede3782f233f7aa35b51
#
_entry.id   697575c2e036ede3782f233f7aa35b51
#
_cell.length_a   1.000
_cell.length_b   1.000
_cell.length_c   1.000
_cell.angle_alpha   90.00
_cell.angle_beta   90.00
_cell.angle_gamma   90.00
#
_symmetry.space_group_name_H-M   'P 1'
#
loop_
_entity.id
_entity.type
_entity.pdbx_description
1 polymer ?
#
loop_
_entity_poly.entity_id
_entity_poly.type
_entity_poly.pdbx_seq_one_letter_code
_entity_poly.pdbx_strand_id
1 'polypeptide(L)'
;RVTVLEAERIGWGASGRNGGQAIVGYGCEQDVLERLVGEGEARLLFDFSRDGMTMLKRRIERHAIACDWRDGYASVAIRPRQERALRAWVDEMGQRYDYPLQWWNRDQLRQQLASDRYLGAAFDPASGHLHPLAYANGLAAAALAAGVVIHEHSPVVELRRGARPQLRTAHGSVTADFVVLAGNAWLRGIAPELESRVMPVGTYIGATMPLGEERARSLIRNDMAVSDVNWALDYFRLSRDHRLLFGGRASYSALPPPGLRGVMTRRMHRVFPQLCDVALEYVWGGYIDITRNRAPHWGRLTPNVYFAQGFSGHGVASTGLAGE
;
A
#
# COMPACT_ATOMS: atom_id res chain seq x y z
N ARG A 1 -6.86 26.80 10.65
CA ARG A 1 -7.27 26.49 9.26
C ARG A 1 -6.21 25.58 8.64
N VAL A 2 -6.63 24.52 7.92
CA VAL A 2 -5.74 23.60 7.21
C VAL A 2 -5.93 23.78 5.71
N THR A 3 -4.81 23.76 4.95
CA THR A 3 -4.81 23.84 3.49
C THR A 3 -3.96 22.70 2.94
N VAL A 4 -4.47 22.01 1.93
CA VAL A 4 -3.77 20.96 1.18
C VAL A 4 -3.47 21.48 -0.21
N LEU A 5 -2.21 21.36 -0.64
CA LEU A 5 -1.76 21.65 -2.00
C LEU A 5 -1.44 20.31 -2.67
N GLU A 6 -2.26 19.93 -3.64
CA GLU A 6 -2.10 18.71 -4.44
C GLU A 6 -1.64 19.09 -5.85
N ALA A 7 -0.58 18.46 -6.31
CA ALA A 7 0.02 18.80 -7.60
C ALA A 7 -0.88 18.46 -8.78
N GLU A 8 -1.64 17.37 -8.67
CA GLU A 8 -2.51 16.84 -9.71
C GLU A 8 -3.98 16.84 -9.22
N ARG A 9 -4.52 15.66 -8.94
CA ARG A 9 -5.85 15.45 -8.35
C ARG A 9 -5.75 14.53 -7.14
N ILE A 10 -6.70 14.60 -6.25
CA ILE A 10 -6.78 13.67 -5.12
C ILE A 10 -6.70 12.22 -5.62
N GLY A 11 -5.80 11.46 -5.02
CA GLY A 11 -5.58 10.06 -5.36
C GLY A 11 -4.83 9.82 -6.68
N TRP A 12 -4.32 10.85 -7.36
CA TRP A 12 -3.58 10.66 -8.62
C TRP A 12 -2.30 9.84 -8.44
N GLY A 13 -1.59 10.02 -7.36
CA GLY A 13 -0.35 9.30 -7.07
C GLY A 13 -0.58 7.87 -6.55
N ALA A 14 0.35 7.37 -5.74
CA ALA A 14 0.28 6.04 -5.14
C ALA A 14 -1.00 5.82 -4.33
N SER A 15 -1.57 6.86 -3.73
CA SER A 15 -2.77 6.78 -2.90
C SER A 15 -3.99 6.21 -3.62
N GLY A 16 -4.17 6.50 -4.92
CA GLY A 16 -5.31 5.98 -5.70
C GLY A 16 -4.95 4.85 -6.68
N ARG A 17 -3.65 4.63 -6.96
CA ARG A 17 -3.18 3.69 -7.97
C ARG A 17 -2.65 2.37 -7.42
N ASN A 18 -2.58 2.23 -6.08
CA ASN A 18 -2.09 1.00 -5.43
C ASN A 18 -3.10 -0.15 -5.55
N GLY A 19 -2.68 -1.35 -5.13
CA GLY A 19 -3.50 -2.56 -5.17
C GLY A 19 -4.64 -2.61 -4.15
N GLY A 20 -4.64 -1.71 -3.18
CA GLY A 20 -5.65 -1.62 -2.13
C GLY A 20 -5.42 -2.53 -0.94
N GLN A 21 -4.32 -3.31 -0.89
CA GLN A 21 -4.00 -4.10 0.28
C GLN A 21 -3.65 -3.18 1.46
N ALA A 22 -4.34 -3.38 2.56
CA ALA A 22 -4.06 -2.79 3.85
C ALA A 22 -3.55 -3.90 4.78
N ILE A 23 -2.30 -3.81 5.17
CA ILE A 23 -1.56 -4.88 5.84
C ILE A 23 -1.01 -4.34 7.14
N VAL A 24 -1.14 -5.10 8.23
CA VAL A 24 -0.49 -4.80 9.50
C VAL A 24 1.03 -5.01 9.35
N GLY A 25 1.82 -4.15 9.98
CA GLY A 25 3.27 -4.13 9.84
C GLY A 25 3.77 -3.07 8.86
N TYR A 26 5.02 -3.21 8.49
CA TYR A 26 5.73 -2.26 7.63
C TYR A 26 6.32 -2.97 6.41
N GLY A 27 6.92 -2.23 5.50
CA GLY A 27 7.54 -2.77 4.29
C GLY A 27 8.84 -3.56 4.54
N CYS A 28 9.39 -3.51 5.76
CA CYS A 28 10.51 -4.31 6.21
C CYS A 28 10.06 -5.47 7.09
N GLU A 29 10.88 -6.51 7.14
CA GLU A 29 10.71 -7.62 8.08
C GLU A 29 10.88 -7.13 9.54
N GLN A 30 10.24 -7.78 10.49
CA GLN A 30 10.24 -7.37 11.89
C GLN A 30 11.63 -7.41 12.52
N ASP A 31 12.46 -8.40 12.17
CA ASP A 31 13.86 -8.52 12.60
C ASP A 31 14.73 -7.35 12.13
N VAL A 32 14.37 -6.71 11.01
CA VAL A 32 15.03 -5.47 10.56
C VAL A 32 14.76 -4.33 11.53
N LEU A 33 13.52 -4.19 11.99
CA LEU A 33 13.16 -3.19 13.00
C LEU A 33 13.87 -3.46 14.32
N GLU A 34 13.89 -4.71 14.78
CA GLU A 34 14.60 -5.09 16.02
C GLU A 34 16.09 -4.73 15.97
N ARG A 35 16.75 -4.97 14.83
CA ARG A 35 18.16 -4.55 14.64
C ARG A 35 18.36 -3.05 14.61
N LEU A 36 17.36 -2.29 14.14
CA LEU A 36 17.48 -0.83 14.01
C LEU A 36 17.23 -0.08 15.32
N VAL A 37 16.24 -0.53 16.09
CA VAL A 37 15.75 0.23 17.25
C VAL A 37 15.73 -0.57 18.56
N GLY A 38 16.06 -1.84 18.53
CA GLY A 38 15.94 -2.75 19.67
C GLY A 38 14.56 -3.40 19.76
N GLU A 39 14.49 -4.53 20.48
CA GLU A 39 13.30 -5.39 20.54
C GLU A 39 12.08 -4.67 21.16
N GLY A 40 12.28 -3.91 22.25
CA GLY A 40 11.20 -3.18 22.91
C GLY A 40 10.56 -2.14 22.01
N GLU A 41 11.36 -1.29 21.36
CA GLU A 41 10.88 -0.26 20.43
C GLU A 41 10.27 -0.88 19.16
N ALA A 42 10.83 -1.98 18.66
CA ALA A 42 10.28 -2.70 17.53
C ALA A 42 8.88 -3.27 17.82
N ARG A 43 8.66 -3.73 19.07
CA ARG A 43 7.33 -4.16 19.51
C ARG A 43 6.34 -2.99 19.55
N LEU A 44 6.72 -1.84 20.09
CA LEU A 44 5.89 -0.63 20.07
C LEU A 44 5.54 -0.20 18.64
N LEU A 45 6.51 -0.23 17.72
CA LEU A 45 6.27 0.07 16.31
C LEU A 45 5.29 -0.93 15.68
N PHE A 46 5.39 -2.21 16.02
CA PHE A 46 4.43 -3.20 15.54
C PHE A 46 3.01 -2.92 16.07
N ASP A 47 2.86 -2.61 17.37
CA ASP A 47 1.58 -2.22 17.95
C ASP A 47 1.02 -0.96 17.29
N PHE A 48 1.84 0.04 16.99
CA PHE A 48 1.42 1.20 16.20
C PHE A 48 0.90 0.80 14.81
N SER A 49 1.46 -0.22 14.17
CA SER A 49 0.93 -0.67 12.89
C SER A 49 -0.47 -1.30 13.02
N ARG A 50 -0.75 -1.97 14.14
CA ARG A 50 -2.10 -2.49 14.48
C ARG A 50 -3.08 -1.34 14.74
N ASP A 51 -2.62 -0.30 15.44
CA ASP A 51 -3.41 0.91 15.69
C ASP A 51 -3.73 1.63 14.38
N GLY A 52 -2.75 1.70 13.45
CA GLY A 52 -2.96 2.24 12.11
C GLY A 52 -4.05 1.51 11.33
N MET A 53 -4.11 0.18 11.43
CA MET A 53 -5.19 -0.62 10.85
C MET A 53 -6.54 -0.33 11.51
N THR A 54 -6.58 -0.29 12.83
CA THR A 54 -7.78 0.05 13.61
C THR A 54 -8.29 1.43 13.25
N MET A 55 -7.40 2.40 13.13
CA MET A 55 -7.71 3.76 12.72
C MET A 55 -8.28 3.82 11.31
N LEU A 56 -7.70 3.09 10.35
CA LEU A 56 -8.21 3.00 8.99
C LEU A 56 -9.67 2.51 8.98
N LYS A 57 -9.96 1.39 9.65
CA LYS A 57 -11.31 0.83 9.75
C LYS A 57 -12.27 1.82 10.41
N ARG A 58 -11.89 2.43 11.52
CA ARG A 58 -12.68 3.46 12.20
C ARG A 58 -12.98 4.68 11.32
N ARG A 59 -12.02 5.12 10.49
CA ARG A 59 -12.25 6.23 9.55
C ARG A 59 -13.25 5.86 8.45
N ILE A 60 -13.15 4.64 7.91
CA ILE A 60 -14.11 4.12 6.93
C ILE A 60 -15.53 4.16 7.53
N GLU A 61 -15.71 3.63 8.73
CA GLU A 61 -16.99 3.62 9.42
C GLU A 61 -17.49 5.03 9.77
N ARG A 62 -16.66 5.83 10.44
CA ARG A 62 -17.00 7.18 10.92
C ARG A 62 -17.44 8.11 9.79
N HIS A 63 -16.83 8.01 8.64
CA HIS A 63 -17.11 8.87 7.50
C HIS A 63 -17.92 8.17 6.40
N ALA A 64 -18.43 6.97 6.67
CA ALA A 64 -19.22 6.16 5.74
C ALA A 64 -18.56 6.06 4.34
N ILE A 65 -17.23 5.82 4.31
CA ILE A 65 -16.47 5.79 3.07
C ILE A 65 -16.77 4.50 2.30
N ALA A 66 -17.43 4.62 1.16
CA ALA A 66 -17.79 3.49 0.29
C ALA A 66 -16.57 2.98 -0.51
N CYS A 67 -15.58 2.40 0.16
CA CYS A 67 -14.33 1.93 -0.43
C CYS A 67 -14.23 0.41 -0.54
N ASP A 68 -15.33 -0.31 -0.43
CA ASP A 68 -15.42 -1.78 -0.60
C ASP A 68 -14.41 -2.55 0.27
N TRP A 69 -14.34 -2.23 1.55
CA TRP A 69 -13.48 -2.95 2.49
C TRP A 69 -13.81 -4.44 2.55
N ARG A 70 -12.76 -5.27 2.50
CA ARG A 70 -12.83 -6.72 2.70
C ARG A 70 -11.73 -7.16 3.65
N ASP A 71 -12.10 -7.97 4.66
CA ASP A 71 -11.12 -8.56 5.56
C ASP A 71 -10.41 -9.75 4.93
N GLY A 72 -9.20 -9.99 5.40
CA GLY A 72 -8.37 -11.12 5.02
C GLY A 72 -7.27 -10.77 4.04
N TYR A 73 -6.06 -11.22 4.41
CA TYR A 73 -4.87 -11.12 3.58
C TYR A 73 -4.05 -12.40 3.74
N ALA A 74 -3.52 -12.92 2.64
CA ALA A 74 -2.69 -14.12 2.66
C ALA A 74 -1.32 -13.87 2.01
N SER A 75 -0.25 -14.12 2.76
CA SER A 75 1.10 -14.26 2.23
C SER A 75 1.33 -15.71 1.82
N VAL A 76 1.63 -15.97 0.53
CA VAL A 76 1.68 -17.33 0.00
C VAL A 76 3.07 -17.74 -0.45
N ALA A 77 3.45 -19.00 -0.17
CA ALA A 77 4.73 -19.60 -0.52
C ALA A 77 4.66 -20.39 -1.83
N ILE A 78 5.66 -20.20 -2.70
CA ILE A 78 5.81 -20.93 -3.96
C ILE A 78 6.84 -22.08 -3.84
N ARG A 79 7.82 -21.95 -2.94
CA ARG A 79 8.95 -22.87 -2.78
C ARG A 79 8.97 -23.44 -1.36
N PRO A 80 9.48 -24.68 -1.15
CA PRO A 80 9.55 -25.27 0.17
C PRO A 80 10.33 -24.45 1.20
N ARG A 81 11.36 -23.71 0.78
CA ARG A 81 12.08 -22.78 1.67
C ARG A 81 11.19 -21.63 2.15
N GLN A 82 10.39 -21.06 1.25
CA GLN A 82 9.45 -19.97 1.58
C GLN A 82 8.33 -20.47 2.50
N GLU A 83 7.84 -21.69 2.26
CA GLU A 83 6.84 -22.33 3.10
C GLU A 83 7.34 -22.48 4.55
N ARG A 84 8.54 -23.03 4.73
CA ARG A 84 9.16 -23.15 6.07
C ARG A 84 9.37 -21.79 6.74
N ALA A 85 9.81 -20.78 5.98
CA ALA A 85 10.03 -19.43 6.50
C ALA A 85 8.71 -18.77 6.93
N LEU A 86 7.66 -18.89 6.13
CA LEU A 86 6.35 -18.35 6.48
C LEU A 86 5.74 -19.04 7.72
N ARG A 87 5.90 -20.37 7.82
CA ARG A 87 5.42 -21.10 8.98
C ARG A 87 6.14 -20.66 10.25
N ALA A 88 7.46 -20.56 10.20
CA ALA A 88 8.25 -20.07 11.33
C ALA A 88 7.86 -18.62 11.71
N TRP A 89 7.58 -17.78 10.72
CA TRP A 89 7.10 -16.41 10.95
C TRP A 89 5.72 -16.38 11.63
N VAL A 90 4.78 -17.26 11.25
CA VAL A 90 3.48 -17.38 11.94
C VAL A 90 3.67 -17.74 13.40
N ASP A 91 4.54 -18.73 13.70
CA ASP A 91 4.84 -19.15 15.07
C ASP A 91 5.51 -18.01 15.88
N GLU A 92 6.45 -17.29 15.26
CA GLU A 92 7.14 -16.15 15.87
C GLU A 92 6.18 -15.00 16.21
N MET A 93 5.32 -14.62 15.27
CA MET A 93 4.37 -13.54 15.48
C MET A 93 3.36 -13.86 16.59
N GLY A 94 2.95 -15.11 16.70
CA GLY A 94 2.09 -15.56 17.80
C GLY A 94 2.80 -15.50 19.14
N GLN A 95 4.05 -15.98 19.23
CA GLN A 95 4.80 -16.10 20.49
C GLN A 95 5.36 -14.76 20.99
N ARG A 96 5.93 -13.94 20.06
CA ARG A 96 6.67 -12.74 20.44
C ARG A 96 5.84 -11.46 20.35
N TYR A 97 4.83 -11.42 19.49
CA TYR A 97 4.06 -10.21 19.20
C TYR A 97 2.57 -10.32 19.56
N ASP A 98 2.13 -11.46 20.09
CA ASP A 98 0.71 -11.73 20.39
C ASP A 98 -0.18 -11.39 19.18
N TYR A 99 0.28 -11.81 17.99
CA TYR A 99 -0.40 -11.52 16.74
C TYR A 99 -0.84 -12.82 16.06
N PRO A 100 -2.16 -13.11 16.02
CA PRO A 100 -2.69 -14.44 15.68
C PRO A 100 -2.79 -14.65 14.17
N LEU A 101 -1.65 -14.76 13.48
CA LEU A 101 -1.61 -15.26 12.12
C LEU A 101 -2.02 -16.73 12.08
N GLN A 102 -2.70 -17.14 11.01
CA GLN A 102 -3.11 -18.52 10.81
C GLN A 102 -2.25 -19.18 9.75
N TRP A 103 -1.64 -20.32 10.09
CA TRP A 103 -0.97 -21.12 9.07
C TRP A 103 -2.00 -21.97 8.33
N TRP A 104 -2.06 -21.82 7.00
CA TRP A 104 -2.84 -22.69 6.11
C TRP A 104 -1.87 -23.57 5.29
N ASN A 105 -2.03 -24.89 5.42
CA ASN A 105 -1.35 -25.82 4.54
C ASN A 105 -1.94 -25.75 3.13
N ARG A 106 -1.35 -26.51 2.19
CA ARG A 106 -1.74 -26.50 0.79
C ARG A 106 -3.22 -26.80 0.57
N ASP A 107 -3.77 -27.78 1.29
CA ASP A 107 -5.16 -28.20 1.11
C ASP A 107 -6.14 -27.16 1.67
N GLN A 108 -5.84 -26.59 2.82
CA GLN A 108 -6.60 -25.48 3.40
C GLN A 108 -6.57 -24.25 2.48
N LEU A 109 -5.39 -23.90 1.93
CA LEU A 109 -5.27 -22.78 1.00
C LEU A 109 -6.10 -23.02 -0.28
N ARG A 110 -6.07 -24.22 -0.86
CA ARG A 110 -6.85 -24.58 -2.04
C ARG A 110 -8.36 -24.50 -1.84
N GLN A 111 -8.84 -24.64 -0.62
CA GLN A 111 -10.26 -24.42 -0.30
C GLN A 111 -10.67 -22.96 -0.49
N GLN A 112 -9.73 -22.00 -0.42
CA GLN A 112 -10.00 -20.58 -0.55
C GLN A 112 -9.47 -19.98 -1.87
N LEU A 113 -8.36 -20.50 -2.40
CA LEU A 113 -7.65 -19.99 -3.57
C LEU A 113 -7.46 -21.07 -4.62
N ALA A 114 -8.08 -20.89 -5.78
CA ALA A 114 -8.03 -21.84 -6.88
C ALA A 114 -6.73 -21.73 -7.69
N SER A 115 -5.60 -22.00 -7.05
CA SER A 115 -4.28 -22.00 -7.68
C SER A 115 -3.42 -23.15 -7.13
N ASP A 116 -2.88 -23.97 -8.03
CA ASP A 116 -1.97 -25.07 -7.68
C ASP A 116 -0.53 -24.60 -7.44
N ARG A 117 -0.26 -23.32 -7.69
CA ARG A 117 1.07 -22.74 -7.62
C ARG A 117 1.64 -22.68 -6.20
N TYR A 118 0.80 -22.58 -5.18
CA TYR A 118 1.18 -22.26 -3.82
C TYR A 118 1.18 -23.49 -2.90
N LEU A 119 2.16 -23.52 -1.99
CA LEU A 119 2.39 -24.65 -1.08
C LEU A 119 1.71 -24.45 0.28
N GLY A 120 1.46 -23.21 0.68
CA GLY A 120 0.82 -22.82 1.92
C GLY A 120 0.77 -21.31 2.07
N ALA A 121 0.12 -20.84 3.13
CA ALA A 121 -0.07 -19.42 3.40
C ALA A 121 0.00 -19.10 4.89
N ALA A 122 0.49 -17.89 5.18
CA ALA A 122 0.20 -17.18 6.41
C ALA A 122 -1.01 -16.28 6.16
N PHE A 123 -2.14 -16.61 6.76
CA PHE A 123 -3.39 -15.84 6.65
C PHE A 123 -3.52 -14.88 7.81
N ASP A 124 -3.81 -13.63 7.49
CA ASP A 124 -4.02 -12.54 8.43
C ASP A 124 -5.48 -12.06 8.38
N PRO A 125 -6.31 -12.38 9.37
CA PRO A 125 -7.69 -11.93 9.42
C PRO A 125 -7.85 -10.45 9.79
N ALA A 126 -6.82 -9.80 10.37
CA ALA A 126 -6.87 -8.40 10.78
C ALA A 126 -6.57 -7.44 9.63
N SER A 127 -5.76 -7.89 8.68
CA SER A 127 -5.46 -7.20 7.43
C SER A 127 -6.58 -7.38 6.39
N GLY A 128 -6.51 -6.64 5.28
CA GLY A 128 -7.55 -6.73 4.26
C GLY A 128 -7.25 -5.91 3.02
N HIS A 129 -8.29 -5.55 2.30
CA HIS A 129 -8.15 -4.70 1.12
C HIS A 129 -9.36 -3.79 0.89
N LEU A 130 -9.15 -2.78 0.07
CA LEU A 130 -10.16 -1.78 -0.25
C LEU A 130 -9.95 -1.23 -1.67
N HIS A 131 -10.87 -0.40 -2.13
CA HIS A 131 -10.71 0.39 -3.35
C HIS A 131 -9.95 1.69 -3.01
N PRO A 132 -8.65 1.82 -3.36
CA PRO A 132 -7.78 2.86 -2.82
C PRO A 132 -8.20 4.27 -3.26
N LEU A 133 -8.64 4.45 -4.51
CA LEU A 133 -9.11 5.75 -5.00
C LEU A 133 -10.41 6.17 -4.31
N ALA A 134 -11.34 5.24 -4.09
CA ALA A 134 -12.56 5.54 -3.34
C ALA A 134 -12.25 5.94 -1.90
N TYR A 135 -11.29 5.25 -1.26
CA TYR A 135 -10.82 5.62 0.08
C TYR A 135 -10.19 7.01 0.12
N ALA A 136 -9.27 7.32 -0.81
CA ALA A 136 -8.63 8.64 -0.91
C ALA A 136 -9.66 9.76 -1.12
N ASN A 137 -10.63 9.56 -2.01
CA ASN A 137 -11.72 10.52 -2.25
C ASN A 137 -12.62 10.69 -1.03
N GLY A 138 -12.92 9.58 -0.31
CA GLY A 138 -13.70 9.62 0.93
C GLY A 138 -12.98 10.40 2.04
N LEU A 139 -11.66 10.23 2.19
CA LEU A 139 -10.87 11.04 3.11
C LEU A 139 -10.85 12.52 2.73
N ALA A 140 -10.74 12.84 1.44
CA ALA A 140 -10.80 14.22 0.97
C ALA A 140 -12.17 14.85 1.25
N ALA A 141 -13.26 14.13 1.02
CA ALA A 141 -14.61 14.58 1.35
C ALA A 141 -14.76 14.84 2.87
N ALA A 142 -14.25 13.94 3.70
CA ALA A 142 -14.25 14.12 5.16
C ALA A 142 -13.41 15.34 5.59
N ALA A 143 -12.26 15.57 4.96
CA ALA A 143 -11.41 16.73 5.22
C ALA A 143 -12.11 18.05 4.83
N LEU A 144 -12.75 18.09 3.65
CA LEU A 144 -13.56 19.24 3.21
C LEU A 144 -14.70 19.53 4.18
N ALA A 145 -15.43 18.50 4.62
CA ALA A 145 -16.50 18.63 5.61
C ALA A 145 -15.98 19.16 6.96
N ALA A 146 -14.71 18.88 7.32
CA ALA A 146 -14.04 19.43 8.48
C ALA A 146 -13.46 20.84 8.27
N GLY A 147 -13.72 21.50 7.13
CA GLY A 147 -13.26 22.86 6.84
C GLY A 147 -11.85 22.97 6.27
N VAL A 148 -11.25 21.87 5.85
CA VAL A 148 -9.97 21.89 5.10
C VAL A 148 -10.21 22.44 3.70
N VAL A 149 -9.28 23.27 3.22
CA VAL A 149 -9.28 23.75 1.83
C VAL A 149 -8.30 22.92 1.03
N ILE A 150 -8.77 22.32 -0.07
CA ILE A 150 -7.94 21.52 -0.96
C ILE A 150 -7.81 22.24 -2.30
N HIS A 151 -6.57 22.47 -2.72
CA HIS A 151 -6.24 23.03 -4.03
C HIS A 151 -5.59 21.94 -4.87
N GLU A 152 -6.34 21.39 -5.81
CA GLU A 152 -5.82 20.50 -6.86
C GLU A 152 -5.10 21.31 -7.94
N HIS A 153 -4.30 20.64 -8.78
CA HIS A 153 -3.49 21.27 -9.83
C HIS A 153 -2.61 22.41 -9.31
N SER A 154 -2.13 22.25 -8.09
CA SER A 154 -1.35 23.27 -7.36
C SER A 154 0.04 22.75 -6.96
N PRO A 155 0.90 22.37 -7.94
CA PRO A 155 2.23 21.85 -7.64
C PRO A 155 3.05 22.90 -6.88
N VAL A 156 3.56 22.50 -5.73
CA VAL A 156 4.54 23.31 -4.98
C VAL A 156 5.85 23.28 -5.73
N VAL A 157 6.40 24.46 -5.99
CA VAL A 157 7.68 24.65 -6.70
C VAL A 157 8.81 25.14 -5.81
N GLU A 158 8.47 25.62 -4.61
CA GLU A 158 9.46 26.12 -3.64
C GLU A 158 8.91 26.00 -2.21
N LEU A 159 9.77 25.59 -1.28
CA LEU A 159 9.56 25.66 0.16
C LEU A 159 10.60 26.64 0.75
N ARG A 160 10.16 27.78 1.26
CA ARG A 160 10.97 28.67 2.07
C ARG A 160 10.76 28.34 3.54
N ARG A 161 11.83 27.89 4.19
CA ARG A 161 11.83 27.57 5.63
C ARG A 161 12.04 28.84 6.45
N GLY A 162 11.63 28.83 7.70
CA GLY A 162 11.76 29.96 8.63
C GLY A 162 10.77 29.86 9.79
N ALA A 163 10.61 30.88 10.56
CA ALA A 163 9.65 30.94 11.67
C ALA A 163 8.20 30.66 11.21
N ARG A 164 7.86 31.09 10.01
CA ARG A 164 6.63 30.79 9.32
C ARG A 164 6.97 30.32 7.90
N PRO A 165 7.00 29.00 7.63
CA PRO A 165 7.33 28.46 6.32
C PRO A 165 6.31 28.89 5.27
N GLN A 166 6.83 29.10 4.05
CA GLN A 166 6.03 29.49 2.89
C GLN A 166 6.18 28.45 1.79
N LEU A 167 5.06 28.02 1.25
CA LEU A 167 4.97 27.17 0.06
C LEU A 167 4.54 28.03 -1.13
N ARG A 168 5.25 27.93 -2.25
CA ARG A 168 4.94 28.67 -3.48
C ARG A 168 4.49 27.72 -4.57
N THR A 169 3.45 28.08 -5.27
CA THR A 169 2.99 27.46 -6.53
C THR A 169 3.13 28.46 -7.67
N ALA A 170 2.79 28.05 -8.90
CA ALA A 170 2.77 28.96 -10.06
C ALA A 170 1.74 30.09 -9.90
N HIS A 171 0.69 29.89 -9.11
CA HIS A 171 -0.46 30.81 -9.01
C HIS A 171 -0.58 31.54 -7.67
N GLY A 172 0.29 31.26 -6.73
CA GLY A 172 0.23 31.92 -5.42
C GLY A 172 1.13 31.28 -4.38
N SER A 173 0.97 31.68 -3.14
CA SER A 173 1.73 31.13 -2.02
C SER A 173 0.86 30.96 -0.77
N VAL A 174 1.25 30.00 0.06
CA VAL A 174 0.66 29.75 1.38
C VAL A 174 1.74 29.91 2.43
N THR A 175 1.50 30.75 3.43
CA THR A 175 2.32 30.84 4.64
C THR A 175 1.57 30.18 5.79
N ALA A 176 2.23 29.31 6.52
CA ALA A 176 1.63 28.54 7.60
C ALA A 176 2.54 28.50 8.82
N ASP A 177 1.99 28.16 9.98
CA ASP A 177 2.78 27.95 11.19
C ASP A 177 3.48 26.58 11.14
N PHE A 178 2.84 25.60 10.49
CA PHE A 178 3.38 24.24 10.28
C PHE A 178 3.15 23.77 8.85
N VAL A 179 4.09 22.96 8.34
CA VAL A 179 4.00 22.29 7.01
C VAL A 179 4.24 20.81 7.21
N VAL A 180 3.44 19.99 6.49
CA VAL A 180 3.66 18.55 6.37
C VAL A 180 3.96 18.22 4.92
N LEU A 181 5.12 17.64 4.66
CA LEU A 181 5.51 17.14 3.33
C LEU A 181 5.11 15.69 3.21
N ALA A 182 4.12 15.41 2.37
CA ALA A 182 3.58 14.07 2.10
C ALA A 182 3.62 13.73 0.59
N GLY A 183 4.61 14.26 -0.13
CA GLY A 183 4.73 14.15 -1.59
C GLY A 183 5.21 12.80 -2.09
N ASN A 184 5.51 11.82 -1.21
CA ASN A 184 6.02 10.51 -1.58
C ASN A 184 7.26 10.66 -2.51
N ALA A 185 7.33 9.93 -3.62
CA ALA A 185 8.40 9.99 -4.61
C ALA A 185 8.42 11.28 -5.47
N TRP A 186 7.55 12.27 -5.17
CA TRP A 186 7.30 13.42 -6.05
C TRP A 186 7.64 14.78 -5.41
N LEU A 187 8.56 14.84 -4.44
CA LEU A 187 8.98 16.10 -3.84
C LEU A 187 9.72 17.04 -4.82
N ARG A 188 10.39 16.50 -5.84
CA ARG A 188 10.94 17.22 -7.02
C ARG A 188 11.74 18.49 -6.67
N GLY A 189 12.72 18.36 -5.79
CA GLY A 189 13.60 19.46 -5.41
C GLY A 189 13.09 20.32 -4.25
N ILE A 190 11.89 20.06 -3.73
CA ILE A 190 11.32 20.79 -2.58
C ILE A 190 12.10 20.52 -1.29
N ALA A 191 12.55 19.28 -1.11
CA ALA A 191 13.36 18.85 0.03
C ALA A 191 14.38 17.78 -0.42
N PRO A 192 15.53 18.20 -1.02
CA PRO A 192 16.52 17.27 -1.56
C PRO A 192 17.06 16.27 -0.52
N GLU A 193 17.16 16.67 0.74
CA GLU A 193 17.58 15.80 1.84
C GLU A 193 16.57 14.66 2.12
N LEU A 194 15.30 14.83 1.81
CA LEU A 194 14.29 13.76 1.89
C LEU A 194 14.33 12.88 0.64
N GLU A 195 14.47 13.49 -0.53
CA GLU A 195 14.54 12.77 -1.80
C GLU A 195 15.72 11.81 -1.85
N SER A 196 16.85 12.18 -1.27
CA SER A 196 18.05 11.32 -1.18
C SER A 196 17.85 10.08 -0.30
N ARG A 197 16.79 9.98 0.48
CA ARG A 197 16.50 8.87 1.41
C ARG A 197 15.57 7.82 0.84
N VAL A 198 14.95 8.10 -0.30
CA VAL A 198 13.97 7.20 -0.93
C VAL A 198 14.33 6.95 -2.40
N MET A 199 13.97 5.79 -2.88
CA MET A 199 14.09 5.42 -4.28
C MET A 199 12.70 5.27 -4.88
N PRO A 200 12.35 6.06 -5.90
CA PRO A 200 11.12 5.86 -6.66
C PRO A 200 11.15 4.52 -7.40
N VAL A 201 10.16 3.67 -7.17
CA VAL A 201 10.01 2.37 -7.85
C VAL A 201 8.65 2.31 -8.52
N GLY A 202 8.66 2.10 -9.83
CA GLY A 202 7.45 1.87 -10.60
C GLY A 202 6.88 0.47 -10.31
N THR A 203 5.60 0.38 -9.97
CA THR A 203 4.85 -0.87 -9.83
C THR A 203 3.64 -0.85 -10.72
N TYR A 204 3.12 -2.03 -11.11
CA TYR A 204 2.11 -2.13 -12.14
C TYR A 204 0.99 -3.06 -11.73
N ILE A 205 -0.23 -2.74 -12.17
CA ILE A 205 -1.44 -3.52 -11.93
C ILE A 205 -2.17 -3.70 -13.25
N GLY A 206 -2.66 -4.90 -13.50
CA GLY A 206 -3.63 -5.20 -14.55
C GLY A 206 -4.97 -5.55 -13.93
N ALA A 207 -6.06 -5.12 -14.57
CA ALA A 207 -7.41 -5.54 -14.25
C ALA A 207 -7.97 -6.33 -15.43
N THR A 208 -8.56 -7.49 -15.17
CA THR A 208 -9.26 -8.27 -16.20
C THR A 208 -10.54 -7.55 -16.63
N MET A 209 -11.16 -8.02 -17.70
CA MET A 209 -12.59 -7.79 -17.91
C MET A 209 -13.37 -8.34 -16.71
N PRO A 210 -14.61 -7.87 -16.46
CA PRO A 210 -15.47 -8.46 -15.44
C PRO A 210 -15.64 -9.97 -15.69
N LEU A 211 -15.37 -10.77 -14.66
CA LEU A 211 -15.44 -12.24 -14.75
C LEU A 211 -16.85 -12.78 -14.49
N GLY A 212 -17.72 -11.94 -13.92
CA GLY A 212 -18.95 -12.37 -13.26
C GLY A 212 -18.70 -12.94 -11.86
N GLU A 213 -19.70 -12.89 -11.02
CA GLU A 213 -19.59 -13.23 -9.59
C GLU A 213 -19.13 -14.69 -9.39
N GLU A 214 -19.78 -15.63 -10.07
CA GLU A 214 -19.47 -17.05 -9.93
C GLU A 214 -18.02 -17.37 -10.26
N ARG A 215 -17.54 -16.91 -11.42
CA ARG A 215 -16.15 -17.13 -11.84
C ARG A 215 -15.16 -16.43 -10.93
N ALA A 216 -15.42 -15.20 -10.52
CA ALA A 216 -14.56 -14.46 -9.59
C ALA A 216 -14.46 -15.18 -8.24
N ARG A 217 -15.60 -15.59 -7.66
CA ARG A 217 -15.65 -16.33 -6.40
C ARG A 217 -15.04 -17.71 -6.50
N SER A 218 -15.06 -18.36 -7.67
CA SER A 218 -14.36 -19.63 -7.85
C SER A 218 -12.84 -19.48 -7.75
N LEU A 219 -12.27 -18.28 -8.02
CA LEU A 219 -10.83 -18.02 -7.90
C LEU A 219 -10.39 -17.75 -6.45
N ILE A 220 -11.13 -16.88 -5.75
CA ILE A 220 -10.85 -16.47 -4.36
C ILE A 220 -12.17 -16.46 -3.59
N ARG A 221 -12.44 -17.57 -2.90
CA ARG A 221 -13.78 -17.83 -2.32
C ARG A 221 -14.15 -16.89 -1.18
N ASN A 222 -13.20 -16.57 -0.32
CA ASN A 222 -13.38 -15.69 0.83
C ASN A 222 -13.07 -14.21 0.53
N ASP A 223 -12.82 -13.85 -0.73
CA ASP A 223 -12.53 -12.49 -1.18
C ASP A 223 -11.30 -11.83 -0.51
N MET A 224 -10.37 -12.62 0.03
CA MET A 224 -9.12 -12.10 0.61
C MET A 224 -8.21 -11.51 -0.47
N ALA A 225 -7.33 -10.60 -0.07
CA ALA A 225 -6.18 -10.24 -0.89
C ALA A 225 -5.04 -11.23 -0.69
N VAL A 226 -4.22 -11.40 -1.71
CA VAL A 226 -3.12 -12.37 -1.70
C VAL A 226 -1.85 -11.71 -2.24
N SER A 227 -0.69 -12.01 -1.64
CA SER A 227 0.62 -11.76 -2.27
C SER A 227 1.56 -12.94 -2.08
N ASP A 228 2.43 -13.19 -3.06
CA ASP A 228 3.53 -14.12 -2.84
C ASP A 228 4.70 -13.43 -2.11
N VAL A 229 5.63 -14.23 -1.60
CA VAL A 229 6.81 -13.74 -0.85
C VAL A 229 8.07 -13.64 -1.72
N ASN A 230 7.92 -13.42 -3.02
CA ASN A 230 9.06 -13.13 -3.89
C ASN A 230 9.52 -11.68 -3.77
N TRP A 231 10.77 -11.42 -4.10
CA TRP A 231 11.31 -10.04 -4.10
C TRP A 231 10.50 -9.07 -4.98
N ALA A 232 10.18 -9.48 -6.22
CA ALA A 232 9.22 -8.80 -7.09
C ALA A 232 7.93 -9.64 -7.09
N LEU A 233 7.15 -9.44 -6.04
CA LEU A 233 5.98 -10.25 -5.73
C LEU A 233 4.87 -10.13 -6.78
N ASP A 234 4.08 -11.19 -6.93
CA ASP A 234 2.76 -11.14 -7.51
C ASP A 234 1.74 -10.93 -6.38
N TYR A 235 0.81 -10.01 -6.58
CA TYR A 235 -0.29 -9.79 -5.65
C TYR A 235 -1.60 -9.60 -6.40
N PHE A 236 -2.69 -10.03 -5.80
CA PHE A 236 -3.98 -9.98 -6.46
C PHE A 236 -5.14 -9.99 -5.46
N ARG A 237 -6.28 -9.51 -5.93
CA ARG A 237 -7.57 -9.51 -5.25
C ARG A 237 -8.70 -9.35 -6.24
N LEU A 238 -9.93 -9.54 -5.79
CA LEU A 238 -11.10 -9.19 -6.57
C LEU A 238 -11.50 -7.72 -6.36
N SER A 239 -12.15 -7.13 -7.36
CA SER A 239 -12.85 -5.85 -7.26
C SER A 239 -14.35 -6.07 -7.07
N ARG A 240 -15.05 -5.01 -6.67
CA ARG A 240 -16.51 -5.05 -6.48
C ARG A 240 -17.27 -5.47 -7.74
N ASP A 241 -16.78 -5.10 -8.91
CA ASP A 241 -17.33 -5.48 -10.22
C ASP A 241 -16.77 -6.81 -10.75
N HIS A 242 -16.26 -7.65 -9.85
CA HIS A 242 -15.80 -9.01 -10.12
C HIS A 242 -14.67 -9.13 -11.15
N ARG A 243 -13.75 -8.17 -11.16
CA ARG A 243 -12.49 -8.26 -11.91
C ARG A 243 -11.41 -8.87 -11.03
N LEU A 244 -10.49 -9.61 -11.61
CA LEU A 244 -9.23 -9.91 -10.95
C LEU A 244 -8.26 -8.73 -11.16
N LEU A 245 -7.90 -8.05 -10.07
CA LEU A 245 -6.80 -7.10 -10.06
C LEU A 245 -5.51 -7.88 -9.78
N PHE A 246 -4.57 -7.84 -10.71
CA PHE A 246 -3.31 -8.56 -10.62
C PHE A 246 -2.14 -7.59 -10.69
N GLY A 247 -1.41 -7.45 -9.59
CA GLY A 247 -0.26 -6.59 -9.46
C GLY A 247 1.04 -7.38 -9.48
N GLY A 248 2.10 -6.71 -9.85
CA GLY A 248 3.43 -7.29 -9.87
C GLY A 248 4.36 -6.48 -10.75
N ARG A 249 5.58 -6.97 -10.95
CA ARG A 249 6.61 -6.26 -11.67
C ARG A 249 7.08 -5.00 -10.93
N ALA A 250 8.37 -4.77 -10.94
CA ALA A 250 8.99 -3.54 -10.46
C ALA A 250 9.84 -2.94 -11.58
N SER A 251 9.91 -1.61 -11.64
CA SER A 251 10.80 -0.88 -12.54
C SER A 251 11.52 0.20 -11.75
N TYR A 252 12.83 0.23 -11.91
CA TYR A 252 13.70 1.26 -11.34
C TYR A 252 13.97 2.39 -12.35
N SER A 253 13.22 2.40 -13.44
CA SER A 253 13.26 3.39 -14.52
C SER A 253 12.00 4.25 -14.49
N ALA A 254 12.11 5.50 -14.93
CA ALA A 254 10.98 6.40 -15.11
C ALA A 254 10.02 5.95 -16.25
N LEU A 255 10.47 5.03 -17.12
CA LEU A 255 9.68 4.53 -18.23
C LEU A 255 9.01 3.19 -17.87
N PRO A 256 7.76 2.98 -18.31
CA PRO A 256 7.10 1.69 -18.17
C PRO A 256 7.88 0.61 -18.97
N PRO A 257 7.98 -0.63 -18.44
CA PRO A 257 8.60 -1.72 -19.18
C PRO A 257 7.87 -1.99 -20.51
N PRO A 258 8.61 -2.26 -21.59
CA PRO A 258 7.99 -2.60 -22.87
C PRO A 258 7.18 -3.89 -22.75
N GLY A 259 6.07 -3.97 -23.50
CA GLY A 259 5.20 -5.16 -23.50
C GLY A 259 4.54 -5.48 -22.15
N LEU A 260 4.37 -4.50 -21.28
CA LEU A 260 3.88 -4.66 -19.91
C LEU A 260 2.60 -5.49 -19.83
N ARG A 261 1.58 -5.21 -20.66
CA ARG A 261 0.31 -5.95 -20.69
C ARG A 261 0.55 -7.44 -20.91
N GLY A 262 1.34 -7.82 -21.90
CA GLY A 262 1.65 -9.23 -22.19
C GLY A 262 2.44 -9.93 -21.07
N VAL A 263 3.36 -9.20 -20.42
CA VAL A 263 4.09 -9.73 -19.26
C VAL A 263 3.15 -9.98 -18.08
N MET A 264 2.28 -9.03 -17.77
CA MET A 264 1.30 -9.16 -16.67
C MET A 264 0.30 -10.29 -16.96
N THR A 265 -0.20 -10.40 -18.18
CA THR A 265 -1.10 -11.50 -18.60
C THR A 265 -0.45 -12.86 -18.40
N ARG A 266 0.79 -13.05 -18.85
CA ARG A 266 1.50 -14.33 -18.66
C ARG A 266 1.74 -14.66 -17.17
N ARG A 267 2.00 -13.65 -16.32
CA ARG A 267 2.15 -13.87 -14.87
C ARG A 267 0.80 -14.29 -14.26
N MET A 268 -0.29 -13.61 -14.61
CA MET A 268 -1.64 -13.94 -14.18
C MET A 268 -2.02 -15.38 -14.57
N HIS A 269 -1.78 -15.78 -15.81
CA HIS A 269 -2.08 -17.15 -16.29
C HIS A 269 -1.23 -18.23 -15.60
N ARG A 270 -0.03 -17.90 -15.11
CA ARG A 270 0.76 -18.83 -14.28
C ARG A 270 0.15 -19.06 -12.91
N VAL A 271 -0.53 -18.07 -12.36
CA VAL A 271 -1.25 -18.19 -11.09
C VAL A 271 -2.62 -18.83 -11.29
N PHE A 272 -3.31 -18.40 -12.32
CA PHE A 272 -4.66 -18.82 -12.68
C PHE A 272 -4.73 -19.32 -14.14
N PRO A 273 -4.32 -20.57 -14.43
CA PRO A 273 -4.39 -21.12 -15.79
C PRO A 273 -5.82 -21.15 -16.36
N GLN A 274 -6.81 -21.24 -15.49
CA GLN A 274 -8.24 -21.19 -15.83
C GLN A 274 -8.71 -19.83 -16.39
N LEU A 275 -7.86 -18.82 -16.40
CA LEU A 275 -8.09 -17.49 -17.01
C LEU A 275 -7.38 -17.32 -18.35
N CYS A 276 -6.92 -18.41 -19.00
CA CYS A 276 -6.18 -18.31 -20.27
C CYS A 276 -6.96 -17.64 -21.42
N ASP A 277 -8.31 -17.63 -21.33
CA ASP A 277 -9.25 -16.94 -22.23
C ASP A 277 -9.50 -15.48 -21.85
N VAL A 278 -9.00 -15.01 -20.70
CA VAL A 278 -9.31 -13.70 -20.16
C VAL A 278 -8.20 -12.70 -20.46
N ALA A 279 -8.55 -11.57 -21.07
CA ALA A 279 -7.65 -10.46 -21.30
C ALA A 279 -7.64 -9.46 -20.12
N LEU A 280 -6.52 -8.77 -19.96
CA LEU A 280 -6.47 -7.57 -19.12
C LEU A 280 -7.10 -6.41 -19.91
N GLU A 281 -8.16 -5.82 -19.37
CA GLU A 281 -8.80 -4.64 -19.95
C GLU A 281 -8.00 -3.37 -19.64
N TYR A 282 -7.58 -3.22 -18.39
CA TYR A 282 -6.78 -2.09 -17.94
C TYR A 282 -5.40 -2.54 -17.47
N VAL A 283 -4.41 -1.71 -17.72
CA VAL A 283 -3.05 -1.83 -17.15
C VAL A 283 -2.56 -0.45 -16.80
N TRP A 284 -2.18 -0.24 -15.56
CA TRP A 284 -1.64 1.04 -15.11
C TRP A 284 -0.44 0.85 -14.19
N GLY A 285 0.28 1.93 -13.94
CA GLY A 285 1.38 1.97 -13.02
C GLY A 285 1.27 3.11 -12.02
N GLY A 286 2.05 3.01 -10.98
CA GLY A 286 2.26 4.04 -9.98
C GLY A 286 3.67 3.94 -9.42
N TYR A 287 4.11 5.00 -8.76
CA TYR A 287 5.41 5.03 -8.11
C TYR A 287 5.24 4.95 -6.61
N ILE A 288 5.94 4.02 -5.98
CA ILE A 288 6.12 3.97 -4.54
C ILE A 288 7.53 4.46 -4.19
N ASP A 289 7.68 5.02 -3.02
CA ASP A 289 8.98 5.37 -2.45
C ASP A 289 9.48 4.23 -1.57
N ILE A 290 10.69 3.77 -1.80
CA ILE A 290 11.32 2.71 -1.03
C ILE A 290 12.55 3.28 -0.34
N THR A 291 12.60 3.15 0.99
CA THR A 291 13.79 3.43 1.79
C THR A 291 14.79 2.27 1.69
N ARG A 292 16.05 2.52 2.03
CA ARG A 292 17.11 1.49 1.96
C ARG A 292 16.81 0.23 2.79
N ASN A 293 16.24 0.41 3.96
CA ASN A 293 15.88 -0.67 4.90
C ASN A 293 14.41 -1.05 4.85
N ARG A 294 13.61 -0.43 3.96
CA ARG A 294 12.16 -0.56 3.83
C ARG A 294 11.33 -0.15 5.05
N ALA A 295 11.97 0.32 6.12
CA ALA A 295 11.26 0.94 7.23
C ALA A 295 10.69 2.30 6.80
N PRO A 296 9.54 2.72 7.34
CA PRO A 296 8.96 4.02 7.03
C PRO A 296 9.89 5.16 7.48
N HIS A 297 9.81 6.28 6.80
CA HIS A 297 10.61 7.46 7.09
C HIS A 297 9.69 8.66 7.29
N TRP A 298 9.41 8.98 8.52
CA TRP A 298 8.68 10.16 8.93
C TRP A 298 9.40 10.89 10.05
N GLY A 299 9.10 12.16 10.22
CA GLY A 299 9.76 12.95 11.25
C GLY A 299 9.65 14.45 10.99
N ARG A 300 10.70 15.15 11.40
CA ARG A 300 10.76 16.60 11.38
C ARG A 300 12.05 17.07 10.71
N LEU A 301 11.93 17.95 9.71
CA LEU A 301 13.07 18.60 9.07
C LEU A 301 13.53 19.85 9.84
N THR A 302 12.57 20.64 10.30
CA THR A 302 12.77 21.84 11.15
C THR A 302 11.70 21.82 12.23
N PRO A 303 11.75 22.68 13.25
CA PRO A 303 10.74 22.68 14.31
C PRO A 303 9.28 22.73 13.83
N ASN A 304 9.04 23.21 12.61
CA ASN A 304 7.72 23.44 12.05
C ASN A 304 7.51 22.85 10.64
N VAL A 305 8.45 22.04 10.15
CA VAL A 305 8.30 21.29 8.88
C VAL A 305 8.43 19.82 9.18
N TYR A 306 7.32 19.10 9.03
CA TYR A 306 7.21 17.66 9.21
C TYR A 306 7.19 16.96 7.85
N PHE A 307 7.45 15.68 7.84
CA PHE A 307 7.36 14.86 6.64
C PHE A 307 6.93 13.43 6.95
N ALA A 308 6.29 12.79 5.96
CA ALA A 308 5.95 11.38 5.98
C ALA A 308 6.16 10.79 4.59
N GLN A 309 7.10 9.83 4.48
CA GLN A 309 7.47 9.14 3.24
C GLN A 309 8.05 7.76 3.53
N GLY A 310 8.48 7.02 2.51
CA GLY A 310 9.23 5.79 2.66
C GLY A 310 8.41 4.61 3.17
N PHE A 311 7.11 4.59 2.90
CA PHE A 311 6.24 3.50 3.37
C PHE A 311 6.47 2.16 2.64
N SER A 312 7.29 2.15 1.59
CA SER A 312 7.81 0.95 0.92
C SER A 312 6.73 -0.05 0.50
N GLY A 313 5.55 0.46 0.10
CA GLY A 313 4.40 -0.33 -0.32
C GLY A 313 3.36 -0.64 0.78
N HIS A 314 3.62 -0.31 2.04
CA HIS A 314 2.71 -0.56 3.18
C HIS A 314 1.94 0.71 3.65
N GLY A 315 1.81 1.73 2.78
CA GLY A 315 1.23 3.01 3.14
C GLY A 315 -0.27 3.00 3.45
N VAL A 316 -1.07 2.07 2.91
CA VAL A 316 -2.54 2.13 3.06
C VAL A 316 -2.98 2.13 4.53
N ALA A 317 -2.40 1.28 5.35
CA ALA A 317 -2.70 1.22 6.78
C ALA A 317 -1.91 2.25 7.60
N SER A 318 -0.61 2.45 7.29
CA SER A 318 0.31 3.18 8.16
C SER A 318 0.33 4.70 7.97
N THR A 319 -0.07 5.23 6.79
CA THR A 319 -0.07 6.69 6.55
C THR A 319 -1.04 7.45 7.45
N GLY A 320 -2.16 6.82 7.80
CA GLY A 320 -3.13 7.39 8.72
C GLY A 320 -2.56 7.64 10.10
N LEU A 321 -1.81 6.68 10.63
CA LEU A 321 -1.11 6.78 11.89
C LEU A 321 0.00 7.85 11.84
N ALA A 322 0.78 7.88 10.77
CA ALA A 322 1.85 8.87 10.61
C ALA A 322 1.34 10.32 10.61
N GLY A 323 0.06 10.54 10.33
CA GLY A 323 -0.60 11.84 10.35
C GLY A 323 -1.17 12.25 11.71
N GLU A 324 -1.25 11.36 12.68
CA GLU A 324 -1.61 11.64 14.08
C GLU A 324 -0.37 11.85 14.95
#